data_cd002493461deb3c7464b4b70763612d
#
_entry.id   cd002493461deb3c7464b4b70763612d
#
_cell.length_a   1.000
_cell.length_b   1.000
_cell.length_c   1.000
_cell.angle_alpha   90.00
_cell.angle_beta   90.00
_cell.angle_gamma   90.00
#
_symmetry.space_group_name_H-M   'P 1'
#
loop_
_entity.id
_entity.type
_entity.pdbx_description
1 polymer ?
#
loop_
_entity_poly.entity_id
_entity_poly.type
_entity_poly.pdbx_seq_one_letter_code
_entity_poly.pdbx_strand_id
1 'polypeptide(L)'
;MIARIAGTLKAAADGTVQVDAGAGIWYELLVPACDLDRLARRVGQDVVLHTLHFVEGDPTRGMQQPRLIGFASEDDREFFRVFTTVKGVGVRKALRAMVRPVGEVAAAIQGKDTAFLVSLPEIGKRTAEQIIAELDGKLDAFAGP
;
A
#
# COMPACT_ATOMS: atom_id res chain seq x y z
N MET A 1 -0.76 -0.15 -19.01
CA MET A 1 -0.66 -0.14 -17.54
C MET A 1 -0.90 1.26 -17.01
N ILE A 2 -1.64 1.40 -15.92
CA ILE A 2 -1.94 2.70 -15.34
C ILE A 2 -0.87 3.01 -14.30
N ALA A 3 -0.04 4.03 -14.57
CA ALA A 3 1.05 4.39 -13.67
C ALA A 3 0.65 5.42 -12.63
N ARG A 4 -0.35 6.25 -12.95
CA ARG A 4 -0.76 7.37 -12.09
C ARG A 4 -2.17 7.78 -12.46
N ILE A 5 -2.96 8.14 -11.46
CA ILE A 5 -4.29 8.70 -11.66
C ILE A 5 -4.35 10.07 -11.00
N ALA A 6 -4.77 11.07 -11.77
CA ALA A 6 -4.99 12.42 -11.27
C ALA A 6 -6.45 12.80 -11.50
N GLY A 7 -7.08 13.38 -10.50
CA GLY A 7 -8.47 13.80 -10.61
C GLY A 7 -9.04 14.29 -9.29
N THR A 8 -10.35 14.39 -9.22
CA THR A 8 -11.05 14.85 -8.04
C THR A 8 -11.44 13.67 -7.17
N LEU A 9 -11.07 13.72 -5.89
CA LEU A 9 -11.43 12.68 -4.93
C LEU A 9 -12.91 12.79 -4.58
N LYS A 10 -13.68 11.74 -4.85
CA LYS A 10 -15.14 11.75 -4.67
C LYS A 10 -15.60 11.01 -3.43
N ALA A 11 -14.88 10.01 -2.99
CA ALA A 11 -15.23 9.21 -1.82
C ALA A 11 -13.99 8.57 -1.23
N ALA A 12 -14.03 8.33 0.09
CA ALA A 12 -12.97 7.62 0.81
C ALA A 12 -13.61 6.91 2.01
N ALA A 13 -13.64 5.58 1.96
CA ALA A 13 -14.21 4.75 3.03
C ALA A 13 -13.77 3.29 2.86
N ASP A 14 -13.65 2.60 3.99
CA ASP A 14 -13.43 1.14 4.01
C ASP A 14 -12.19 0.68 3.23
N GLY A 15 -11.13 1.46 3.31
CA GLY A 15 -9.86 1.12 2.65
C GLY A 15 -9.83 1.43 1.16
N THR A 16 -10.88 2.03 0.60
CA THR A 16 -10.95 2.42 -0.81
C THR A 16 -11.23 3.90 -1.00
N VAL A 17 -10.82 4.42 -2.14
CA VAL A 17 -11.16 5.78 -2.57
C VAL A 17 -11.70 5.71 -4.00
N GLN A 18 -12.49 6.72 -4.36
CA GLN A 18 -12.97 6.87 -5.73
C GLN A 18 -12.49 8.22 -6.26
N VAL A 19 -11.87 8.19 -7.44
CA VAL A 19 -11.30 9.37 -8.09
C VAL A 19 -11.97 9.57 -9.45
N ASP A 20 -12.56 10.74 -9.64
CA ASP A 20 -13.10 11.17 -10.92
C ASP A 20 -11.95 11.69 -11.79
N ALA A 21 -11.55 10.90 -12.77
CA ALA A 21 -10.44 11.23 -13.66
C ALA A 21 -10.88 12.04 -14.90
N GLY A 22 -12.14 12.41 -14.96
CA GLY A 22 -12.72 13.13 -16.08
C GLY A 22 -13.37 12.19 -17.10
N ALA A 23 -14.04 12.76 -18.09
CA ALA A 23 -14.74 12.03 -19.16
C ALA A 23 -15.75 10.99 -18.64
N GLY A 24 -16.28 11.17 -17.44
CA GLY A 24 -17.25 10.24 -16.86
C GLY A 24 -16.65 8.97 -16.27
N ILE A 25 -15.33 8.89 -16.14
CA ILE A 25 -14.64 7.71 -15.60
C ILE A 25 -14.22 7.97 -14.17
N TRP A 26 -14.71 7.12 -13.26
CA TRP A 26 -14.29 7.14 -11.86
C TRP A 26 -13.56 5.84 -11.57
N TYR A 27 -12.36 5.96 -11.02
CA TYR A 27 -11.55 4.81 -10.62
C TYR A 27 -11.73 4.54 -9.13
N GLU A 28 -11.87 3.25 -8.78
CA GLU A 28 -11.83 2.80 -7.41
C GLU A 28 -10.44 2.26 -7.10
N LEU A 29 -9.81 2.79 -6.06
CA LEU A 29 -8.47 2.38 -5.67
C LEU A 29 -8.46 1.95 -4.21
N LEU A 30 -7.72 0.86 -3.93
CA LEU A 30 -7.33 0.53 -2.56
C LEU A 30 -6.21 1.48 -2.16
N VAL A 31 -6.14 1.81 -0.87
CA VAL A 31 -5.06 2.67 -0.35
C VAL A 31 -4.52 2.09 0.94
N PRO A 32 -3.24 2.38 1.27
CA PRO A 32 -2.68 1.97 2.57
C PRO A 32 -3.46 2.58 3.72
N ALA A 33 -3.56 1.85 4.83
CA ALA A 33 -4.33 2.28 5.99
C ALA A 33 -3.88 3.65 6.52
N CYS A 34 -2.58 3.96 6.47
CA CYS A 34 -2.07 5.25 6.94
C CYS A 34 -2.53 6.44 6.10
N ASP A 35 -2.97 6.21 4.87
CA ASP A 35 -3.39 7.29 3.97
C ASP A 35 -4.90 7.53 3.99
N LEU A 36 -5.68 6.58 4.49
CA LEU A 36 -7.14 6.65 4.38
C LEU A 36 -7.74 7.86 5.08
N ASP A 37 -7.34 8.13 6.32
CA ASP A 37 -7.86 9.27 7.07
C ASP A 37 -7.49 10.60 6.43
N ARG A 38 -6.26 10.71 5.94
CA ARG A 38 -5.79 11.91 5.25
C ARG A 38 -6.59 12.14 3.97
N LEU A 39 -6.82 11.10 3.20
CA LEU A 39 -7.61 11.20 1.97
C LEU A 39 -9.08 11.50 2.27
N ALA A 40 -9.65 10.93 3.32
CA ALA A 40 -11.02 11.22 3.71
C ALA A 40 -11.25 12.72 3.96
N ARG A 41 -10.24 13.42 4.47
CA ARG A 41 -10.33 14.87 4.70
C ARG A 41 -10.16 15.69 3.42
N ARG A 42 -9.80 15.06 2.31
CA ARG A 42 -9.57 15.72 1.01
C ARG A 42 -10.66 15.43 -0.01
N VAL A 43 -11.78 14.85 0.40
CA VAL A 43 -12.90 14.62 -0.51
C VAL A 43 -13.37 15.96 -1.10
N GLY A 44 -13.53 16.01 -2.41
CA GLY A 44 -13.84 17.23 -3.16
C GLY A 44 -12.62 17.96 -3.71
N GLN A 45 -11.41 17.56 -3.33
CA GLN A 45 -10.16 18.18 -3.78
C GLN A 45 -9.47 17.32 -4.83
N ASP A 46 -8.57 17.94 -5.57
CA ASP A 46 -7.76 17.23 -6.56
C ASP A 46 -6.66 16.42 -5.86
N VAL A 47 -6.45 15.21 -6.36
CA VAL A 47 -5.41 14.30 -5.85
C VAL A 47 -4.66 13.69 -7.01
N VAL A 48 -3.43 13.27 -6.72
CA VAL A 48 -2.61 12.44 -7.62
C VAL A 48 -2.22 11.19 -6.84
N LEU A 49 -2.51 10.03 -7.39
CA LEU A 49 -2.15 8.76 -6.77
C LEU A 49 -1.30 7.95 -7.75
N HIS A 50 -0.18 7.44 -7.24
CA HIS A 50 0.70 6.54 -8.00
C HIS A 50 0.19 5.13 -7.84
N THR A 51 0.06 4.39 -8.94
CA THR A 51 -0.76 3.18 -8.93
C THR A 51 0.03 1.90 -9.15
N LEU A 52 -0.45 0.84 -8.51
CA LEU A 52 -0.09 -0.54 -8.80
C LEU A 52 -1.35 -1.28 -9.19
N HIS A 53 -1.23 -2.15 -10.18
CA HIS A 53 -2.29 -3.05 -10.61
C HIS A 53 -2.01 -4.46 -10.11
N PHE A 54 -3.04 -5.14 -9.60
CA PHE A 54 -2.96 -6.57 -9.32
C PHE A 54 -4.28 -7.23 -9.62
N VAL A 55 -4.26 -8.55 -9.77
CA VAL A 55 -5.47 -9.33 -10.01
C VAL A 55 -5.80 -10.07 -8.72
N GLU A 56 -6.99 -9.82 -8.19
CA GLU A 56 -7.47 -10.42 -6.96
C GLU A 56 -8.43 -11.55 -7.26
N GLY A 57 -8.32 -12.66 -6.52
CA GLY A 57 -9.20 -13.81 -6.65
C GLY A 57 -8.44 -15.08 -6.97
N ASP A 58 -9.10 -16.21 -6.72
CA ASP A 58 -8.56 -17.54 -6.99
C ASP A 58 -8.94 -17.95 -8.42
N PRO A 59 -7.97 -18.19 -9.31
CA PRO A 59 -8.26 -18.58 -10.69
C PRO A 59 -9.05 -19.89 -10.81
N THR A 60 -9.08 -20.72 -9.75
CA THR A 60 -9.78 -22.00 -9.77
C THR A 60 -11.20 -21.91 -9.21
N ARG A 61 -11.62 -20.79 -8.61
CA ARG A 61 -12.86 -20.68 -7.85
C ARG A 61 -13.80 -19.57 -8.27
N GLY A 62 -13.62 -18.96 -9.41
CA GLY A 62 -14.54 -17.94 -9.85
C GLY A 62 -13.83 -16.77 -10.51
N MET A 63 -14.46 -15.59 -10.46
CA MET A 63 -13.98 -14.44 -11.17
C MET A 63 -12.77 -13.82 -10.48
N GLN A 64 -11.73 -13.58 -11.27
CA GLN A 64 -10.62 -12.74 -10.86
C GLN A 64 -10.99 -11.28 -11.17
N GLN A 65 -10.65 -10.38 -10.27
CA GLN A 65 -10.92 -8.96 -10.45
C GLN A 65 -9.62 -8.17 -10.53
N PRO A 66 -9.45 -7.33 -11.56
CA PRO A 66 -8.36 -6.38 -11.55
C PRO A 66 -8.60 -5.32 -10.48
N ARG A 67 -7.56 -4.99 -9.73
CA ARG A 67 -7.59 -3.96 -8.69
C ARG A 67 -6.47 -2.96 -8.91
N LEU A 68 -6.73 -1.72 -8.56
CA LEU A 68 -5.71 -0.68 -8.48
C LEU A 68 -5.46 -0.31 -7.04
N ILE A 69 -4.20 -0.07 -6.71
CA ILE A 69 -3.79 0.48 -5.43
C ILE A 69 -3.23 1.87 -5.69
N GLY A 70 -3.60 2.85 -4.88
CA GLY A 70 -3.11 4.22 -4.99
C GLY A 70 -2.18 4.58 -3.84
N PHE A 71 -1.05 5.17 -4.16
CA PHE A 71 -0.03 5.61 -3.21
C PHE A 71 0.22 7.10 -3.34
N ALA A 72 0.59 7.74 -2.22
CA ALA A 72 0.85 9.17 -2.18
C ALA A 72 2.11 9.56 -2.96
N SER A 73 3.07 8.66 -3.11
CA SER A 73 4.33 8.92 -3.81
C SER A 73 4.81 7.69 -4.57
N GLU A 74 5.74 7.91 -5.50
CA GLU A 74 6.38 6.79 -6.20
C GLU A 74 7.18 5.92 -5.23
N ASP A 75 7.84 6.53 -4.25
CA ASP A 75 8.63 5.78 -3.27
C ASP A 75 7.75 4.86 -2.43
N ASP A 76 6.58 5.32 -2.02
CA ASP A 76 5.63 4.48 -1.29
C ASP A 76 5.21 3.29 -2.15
N ARG A 77 4.93 3.53 -3.42
CA ARG A 77 4.56 2.46 -4.37
C ARG A 77 5.69 1.43 -4.51
N GLU A 78 6.92 1.89 -4.70
CA GLU A 78 8.06 0.99 -4.87
C GLU A 78 8.36 0.22 -3.58
N PHE A 79 8.26 0.87 -2.41
CA PHE A 79 8.37 0.17 -1.14
C PHE A 79 7.33 -0.95 -1.03
N PHE A 80 6.08 -0.65 -1.34
CA PHE A 80 5.00 -1.63 -1.28
C PHE A 80 5.26 -2.82 -2.22
N ARG A 81 5.78 -2.54 -3.41
CA ARG A 81 6.15 -3.58 -4.37
C ARG A 81 7.18 -4.53 -3.78
N VAL A 82 8.20 -4.00 -3.12
CA VAL A 82 9.24 -4.79 -2.45
C VAL A 82 8.66 -5.52 -1.23
N PHE A 83 7.87 -4.83 -0.43
CA PHE A 83 7.27 -5.37 0.79
C PHE A 83 6.40 -6.61 0.50
N THR A 84 5.65 -6.58 -0.57
CA THR A 84 4.77 -7.69 -0.95
C THR A 84 5.49 -8.85 -1.63
N THR A 85 6.80 -8.76 -1.87
CA THR A 85 7.59 -9.91 -2.32
C THR A 85 7.88 -10.88 -1.18
N VAL A 86 7.73 -10.44 0.08
CA VAL A 86 7.99 -11.27 1.25
C VAL A 86 6.94 -12.37 1.34
N LYS A 87 7.41 -13.61 1.51
CA LYS A 87 6.51 -14.74 1.67
C LYS A 87 5.61 -14.54 2.91
N GLY A 88 4.33 -14.69 2.74
CA GLY A 88 3.35 -14.50 3.80
C GLY A 88 2.82 -13.07 3.92
N VAL A 89 3.33 -12.14 3.13
CA VAL A 89 2.84 -10.76 3.09
C VAL A 89 2.09 -10.54 1.78
N GLY A 90 0.79 -10.81 1.78
CA GLY A 90 -0.06 -10.57 0.63
C GLY A 90 -0.46 -9.10 0.53
N VAL A 91 -1.06 -8.73 -0.60
CA VAL A 91 -1.42 -7.34 -0.89
C VAL A 91 -2.38 -6.75 0.16
N ARG A 92 -3.47 -7.44 0.46
CA ARG A 92 -4.47 -6.95 1.43
C ARG A 92 -3.87 -6.82 2.83
N LYS A 93 -3.10 -7.81 3.23
CA LYS A 93 -2.42 -7.82 4.53
C LYS A 93 -1.45 -6.64 4.62
N ALA A 94 -0.66 -6.42 3.58
CA ALA A 94 0.30 -5.31 3.52
C ALA A 94 -0.41 -3.96 3.64
N LEU A 95 -1.53 -3.77 2.93
CA LEU A 95 -2.29 -2.52 3.00
C LEU A 95 -2.81 -2.25 4.42
N ARG A 96 -3.32 -3.28 5.09
CA ARG A 96 -3.82 -3.14 6.47
C ARG A 96 -2.71 -2.95 7.49
N ALA A 97 -1.55 -3.56 7.25
CA ALA A 97 -0.39 -3.42 8.13
C ALA A 97 0.26 -2.03 8.06
N MET A 98 0.12 -1.35 6.93
CA MET A 98 0.77 -0.06 6.70
C MET A 98 0.00 1.09 7.36
N VAL A 99 0.03 1.12 8.68
CA VAL A 99 -0.57 2.18 9.51
C VAL A 99 0.44 3.28 9.87
N ARG A 100 1.72 3.06 9.54
CA ARG A 100 2.81 4.02 9.80
C ARG A 100 3.46 4.43 8.48
N PRO A 101 4.09 5.60 8.42
CA PRO A 101 4.78 6.04 7.21
C PRO A 101 5.82 5.03 6.72
N VAL A 102 5.98 4.94 5.40
CA VAL A 102 6.92 4.01 4.76
C VAL A 102 8.34 4.15 5.32
N GLY A 103 8.82 5.38 5.53
CA GLY A 103 10.16 5.60 6.07
C GLY A 103 10.37 4.97 7.45
N GLU A 104 9.34 5.00 8.31
CA GLU A 104 9.43 4.36 9.63
C GLU A 104 9.47 2.84 9.52
N VAL A 105 8.65 2.27 8.66
CA VAL A 105 8.62 0.81 8.44
C VAL A 105 9.95 0.34 7.86
N ALA A 106 10.46 1.04 6.85
CA ALA A 106 11.73 0.71 6.22
C ALA A 106 12.90 0.80 7.22
N ALA A 107 12.92 1.85 8.04
CA ALA A 107 13.94 2.01 9.07
C ALA A 107 13.89 0.89 10.11
N ALA A 108 12.69 0.46 10.51
CA ALA A 108 12.51 -0.64 11.44
C ALA A 108 13.04 -1.97 10.87
N ILE A 109 12.79 -2.21 9.59
CA ILE A 109 13.31 -3.42 8.92
C ILE A 109 14.83 -3.38 8.86
N GLN A 110 15.42 -2.26 8.46
CA GLN A 110 16.88 -2.11 8.42
C GLN A 110 17.51 -2.25 9.79
N GLY A 111 16.88 -1.70 10.81
CA GLY A 111 17.35 -1.78 12.20
C GLY A 111 17.02 -3.11 12.87
N LYS A 112 16.37 -4.04 12.18
CA LYS A 112 15.93 -5.33 12.71
C LYS A 112 15.07 -5.18 13.96
N ASP A 113 14.21 -4.17 13.94
CA ASP A 113 13.32 -3.84 15.07
C ASP A 113 12.06 -4.72 15.00
N THR A 114 12.17 -5.93 15.51
CA THR A 114 11.08 -6.90 15.53
C THR A 114 9.87 -6.36 16.32
N ALA A 115 10.12 -5.69 17.43
CA ALA A 115 9.05 -5.16 18.27
C ALA A 115 8.20 -4.13 17.53
N PHE A 116 8.83 -3.24 16.77
CA PHE A 116 8.09 -2.28 15.94
C PHE A 116 7.22 -3.01 14.92
N LEU A 117 7.78 -3.97 14.19
CA LEU A 117 7.06 -4.69 13.15
C LEU A 117 5.88 -5.48 13.71
N VAL A 118 6.03 -6.09 14.87
CA VAL A 118 4.94 -6.82 15.52
C VAL A 118 3.83 -5.88 15.99
N SER A 119 4.14 -4.60 16.22
CA SER A 119 3.12 -3.60 16.56
C SER A 119 2.19 -3.28 15.38
N LEU A 120 2.60 -3.60 14.16
CA LEU A 120 1.76 -3.38 12.99
C LEU A 120 0.64 -4.43 12.93
N PRO A 121 -0.58 -4.02 12.51
CA PRO A 121 -1.69 -4.97 12.39
C PRO A 121 -1.31 -6.18 11.53
N GLU A 122 -1.76 -7.35 11.94
CA GLU A 122 -1.59 -8.63 11.24
C GLU A 122 -0.14 -9.12 11.08
N ILE A 123 0.84 -8.42 11.64
CA ILE A 123 2.24 -8.83 11.60
C ILE A 123 2.59 -9.49 12.94
N GLY A 124 2.70 -10.82 12.93
CA GLY A 124 3.18 -11.57 14.09
C GLY A 124 4.70 -11.68 14.07
N LYS A 125 5.26 -12.27 15.14
CA LYS A 125 6.70 -12.42 15.30
C LYS A 125 7.36 -13.16 14.14
N ARG A 126 6.74 -14.26 13.68
CA ARG A 126 7.26 -15.06 12.58
C ARG A 126 7.30 -14.27 11.26
N THR A 127 6.23 -13.54 10.98
CA THR A 127 6.18 -12.69 9.78
C THR A 127 7.19 -11.57 9.88
N ALA A 128 7.35 -10.95 11.05
CA ALA A 128 8.34 -9.90 11.26
C ALA A 128 9.76 -10.41 11.00
N GLU A 129 10.11 -11.58 11.52
CA GLU A 129 11.42 -12.20 11.26
C GLU A 129 11.62 -12.52 9.79
N GLN A 130 10.58 -12.99 9.11
CA GLN A 130 10.61 -13.28 7.69
C GLN A 130 10.85 -12.01 6.86
N ILE A 131 10.16 -10.92 7.20
CA ILE A 131 10.33 -9.62 6.55
C ILE A 131 11.76 -9.15 6.67
N ILE A 132 12.31 -9.17 7.89
CA ILE A 132 13.69 -8.74 8.14
C ILE A 132 14.68 -9.58 7.33
N ALA A 133 14.50 -10.91 7.34
CA ALA A 133 15.42 -11.81 6.63
C ALA A 133 15.39 -11.60 5.12
N GLU A 134 14.20 -11.45 4.53
CA GLU A 134 14.07 -11.31 3.07
C GLU A 134 14.43 -9.93 2.55
N LEU A 135 14.25 -8.87 3.35
CA LEU A 135 14.47 -7.50 2.90
C LEU A 135 15.77 -6.89 3.41
N ASP A 136 16.62 -7.67 4.07
CA ASP A 136 17.92 -7.19 4.53
C ASP A 136 18.72 -6.61 3.36
N GLY A 137 19.20 -5.38 3.52
CA GLY A 137 19.97 -4.69 2.50
C GLY A 137 19.21 -4.17 1.28
N LYS A 138 17.89 -4.33 1.27
CA LYS A 138 17.08 -3.98 0.08
C LYS A 138 16.28 -2.67 0.22
N LEU A 139 16.36 -2.01 1.37
CA LEU A 139 15.48 -0.87 1.67
C LEU A 139 16.21 0.47 1.88
N ASP A 140 17.47 0.57 1.51
CA ASP A 140 18.28 1.78 1.76
C ASP A 140 17.65 3.03 1.13
N ALA A 141 17.02 2.90 -0.02
CA ALA A 141 16.40 4.02 -0.72
C ALA A 141 15.14 4.56 0.00
N PHE A 142 14.54 3.80 0.92
CA PHE A 142 13.24 4.15 1.52
C PHE A 142 13.35 4.63 2.96
N ALA A 143 14.43 4.28 3.66
CA ALA A 143 14.55 4.53 5.11
C ALA A 143 14.91 5.96 5.43
N GLY A 144 15.07 6.86 4.61
CA GLY A 144 15.42 8.26 4.87
C GLY A 144 16.81 8.42 5.49
N PRO A 145 17.27 9.65 5.62
CA PRO A 145 18.57 9.93 6.21
C PRO A 145 18.62 9.62 7.70
#